data_e83a275ec4e7a3779b110e0ba819394d
#
_entry.id   e83a275ec4e7a3779b110e0ba819394d
#
_cell.length_a   1.000
_cell.length_b   1.000
_cell.length_c   1.000
_cell.angle_alpha   90.00
_cell.angle_beta   90.00
_cell.angle_gamma   90.00
#
_symmetry.space_group_name_H-M   'P 1'
#
loop_
_entity.id
_entity.type
_entity.pdbx_description
1 polymer ?
#
loop_
_entity_poly.entity_id
_entity_poly.type
_entity_poly.pdbx_seq_one_letter_code
_entity_poly.pdbx_strand_id
1 'polypeptide(L)'
;MEGMDDIISLGLETMEVQTVRMIAPQHFEQYWQAGVLANKTEFEMNIHGPYYSELLGNRVERGRSLTKIESTLQAAKTINARHITLHAGHYGEMGRGRAANEQLANVFAGIVDRVHEIWHDDDDIYPVFPWLKDGTPSKIGIETSGRQELWGSLEEVLEVVNHVEGTVPVLNIAHIHSRGHGSMRTSEDYGEMFDLVRETIGTKEFYCHFSGVEHRTGNAMHYTQIKKSDLNFEPLAEFIVEEGGWLDITLISDSPLLEHDAMYMLQNIEKARHKQLERKAREDRRRSLAAQTGRSAEEIKARELEIASARTKAATAEMKQKAAEQQAAEAKAPAEKQSDKATEEVPKPKTCLLYTSDAADDSYR
;
A
#
# COMPACT_ATOMS: atom_id res chain seq x y z
N MET A 1 9.18 7.96 -18.33
CA MET A 1 8.31 9.05 -18.81
C MET A 1 6.93 8.50 -19.13
N GLU A 2 6.77 7.60 -20.11
CA GLU A 2 5.48 7.05 -20.53
C GLU A 2 4.64 6.49 -19.37
N GLY A 3 5.22 5.64 -18.50
CA GLY A 3 4.50 5.12 -17.34
C GLY A 3 4.11 6.16 -16.29
N MET A 4 4.83 7.27 -16.18
CA MET A 4 4.48 8.36 -15.27
C MET A 4 3.28 9.17 -15.81
N ASP A 5 3.25 9.43 -17.14
CA ASP A 5 2.11 10.09 -17.79
C ASP A 5 0.83 9.23 -17.64
N ASP A 6 0.96 7.89 -17.74
CA ASP A 6 -0.15 6.96 -17.54
C ASP A 6 -0.69 7.03 -16.10
N ILE A 7 0.19 7.01 -15.09
CA ILE A 7 -0.20 7.08 -13.67
C ILE A 7 -0.89 8.41 -13.35
N ILE A 8 -0.36 9.54 -13.85
CA ILE A 8 -0.98 10.86 -13.70
C ILE A 8 -2.36 10.89 -14.38
N SER A 9 -2.50 10.28 -15.57
CA SER A 9 -3.77 10.23 -16.29
C SER A 9 -4.85 9.42 -15.58
N LEU A 10 -4.45 8.46 -14.72
CA LEU A 10 -5.35 7.69 -13.85
C LEU A 10 -5.80 8.47 -12.61
N GLY A 11 -5.27 9.68 -12.40
CA GLY A 11 -5.57 10.50 -11.23
C GLY A 11 -4.88 10.02 -9.95
N LEU A 12 -3.79 9.27 -10.07
CA LEU A 12 -2.91 8.94 -8.96
C LEU A 12 -1.93 10.11 -8.74
N GLU A 13 -1.57 10.37 -7.50
CA GLU A 13 -0.86 11.59 -7.08
C GLU A 13 0.62 11.34 -6.72
N THR A 14 1.01 10.06 -6.61
CA THR A 14 2.36 9.68 -6.19
C THR A 14 2.80 8.37 -6.83
N MET A 15 4.11 8.18 -6.91
CA MET A 15 4.72 6.88 -7.23
C MET A 15 6.04 6.68 -6.46
N GLU A 16 6.42 5.43 -6.30
CA GLU A 16 7.73 5.05 -5.79
C GLU A 16 8.54 4.31 -6.86
N VAL A 17 9.73 4.82 -7.15
CA VAL A 17 10.65 4.20 -8.10
C VAL A 17 11.45 3.11 -7.40
N GLN A 18 11.36 1.87 -7.87
CA GLN A 18 12.09 0.74 -7.29
C GLN A 18 13.51 0.64 -7.85
N THR A 19 14.53 0.68 -6.98
CA THR A 19 15.92 0.53 -7.37
C THR A 19 16.50 -0.79 -6.83
N VAL A 20 16.16 -1.89 -7.50
CA VAL A 20 16.57 -3.24 -7.08
C VAL A 20 18.09 -3.40 -7.05
N ARG A 21 18.80 -2.69 -7.94
CA ARG A 21 20.27 -2.67 -8.07
C ARG A 21 20.78 -1.24 -8.06
N MET A 22 22.11 -1.11 -8.01
CA MET A 22 22.74 0.21 -8.13
C MET A 22 22.33 0.89 -9.44
N ILE A 23 21.97 2.16 -9.36
CA ILE A 23 21.61 2.98 -10.52
C ILE A 23 22.89 3.33 -11.28
N ALA A 24 22.90 3.03 -12.58
CA ALA A 24 24.01 3.41 -13.42
C ALA A 24 23.92 4.90 -13.83
N PRO A 25 25.05 5.63 -13.85
CA PRO A 25 25.07 7.07 -14.14
C PRO A 25 24.38 7.45 -15.46
N GLN A 26 24.42 6.58 -16.49
CA GLN A 26 23.76 6.85 -17.77
C GLN A 26 22.23 7.00 -17.68
N HIS A 27 21.61 6.61 -16.58
CA HIS A 27 20.17 6.76 -16.37
C HIS A 27 19.78 8.07 -15.66
N PHE A 28 20.74 8.85 -15.17
CA PHE A 28 20.44 10.09 -14.42
C PHE A 28 19.65 11.11 -15.25
N GLU A 29 19.89 11.22 -16.55
CA GLU A 29 19.11 12.07 -17.43
C GLU A 29 17.61 11.72 -17.40
N GLN A 30 17.27 10.42 -17.39
CA GLN A 30 15.86 9.96 -17.32
C GLN A 30 15.24 10.30 -15.96
N TYR A 31 16.01 10.14 -14.88
CA TYR A 31 15.58 10.52 -13.53
C TYR A 31 15.33 12.03 -13.43
N TRP A 32 16.25 12.82 -13.99
CA TRP A 32 16.09 14.28 -14.01
C TRP A 32 14.83 14.71 -14.79
N GLN A 33 14.57 14.15 -15.96
CA GLN A 33 13.36 14.41 -16.74
C GLN A 33 12.09 14.04 -15.96
N ALA A 34 12.10 12.91 -15.23
CA ALA A 34 11.00 12.51 -14.38
C ALA A 34 10.77 13.53 -13.24
N GLY A 35 11.85 13.99 -12.58
CA GLY A 35 11.78 15.03 -11.55
C GLY A 35 11.22 16.37 -12.08
N VAL A 36 11.62 16.78 -13.30
CA VAL A 36 11.08 17.99 -13.96
C VAL A 36 9.58 17.84 -14.22
N LEU A 37 9.15 16.67 -14.72
CA LEU A 37 7.74 16.40 -14.95
C LEU A 37 6.95 16.40 -13.64
N ALA A 38 7.45 15.70 -12.62
CA ALA A 38 6.83 15.63 -11.30
C ALA A 38 6.63 17.04 -10.69
N ASN A 39 7.69 17.86 -10.69
CA ASN A 39 7.61 19.21 -10.17
C ASN A 39 6.63 20.09 -10.95
N LYS A 40 6.51 19.90 -12.26
CA LYS A 40 5.58 20.64 -13.13
C LYS A 40 4.12 20.25 -12.91
N THR A 41 3.88 19.01 -12.56
CA THR A 41 2.53 18.43 -12.37
C THR A 41 2.11 18.32 -10.91
N GLU A 42 2.94 18.81 -9.98
CA GLU A 42 2.72 18.66 -8.52
C GLU A 42 2.58 17.18 -8.09
N PHE A 43 3.25 16.28 -8.83
CA PHE A 43 3.23 14.84 -8.60
C PHE A 43 4.34 14.45 -7.61
N GLU A 44 4.00 13.68 -6.56
CA GLU A 44 4.97 13.28 -5.56
C GLU A 44 5.81 12.09 -6.05
N MET A 45 7.14 12.23 -5.98
CA MET A 45 8.08 11.15 -6.28
C MET A 45 8.67 10.60 -5.00
N ASN A 46 8.80 9.29 -4.95
CA ASN A 46 9.48 8.55 -3.90
C ASN A 46 10.42 7.53 -4.54
N ILE A 47 11.38 7.02 -3.78
CA ILE A 47 12.34 6.04 -4.29
C ILE A 47 12.59 4.95 -3.24
N HIS A 48 12.57 3.71 -3.68
CA HIS A 48 12.94 2.56 -2.87
C HIS A 48 14.36 2.14 -3.19
N GLY A 49 15.20 2.07 -2.18
CA GLY A 49 16.59 1.64 -2.28
C GLY A 49 16.75 0.15 -2.55
N PRO A 50 18.00 -0.31 -2.65
CA PRO A 50 18.27 -1.71 -2.94
C PRO A 50 17.69 -2.64 -1.90
N TYR A 51 16.86 -3.59 -2.36
CA TYR A 51 16.16 -4.54 -1.49
C TYR A 51 17.13 -5.38 -0.62
N TYR A 52 18.26 -5.82 -1.22
CA TYR A 52 19.27 -6.63 -0.51
C TYR A 52 20.32 -5.72 0.13
N SER A 53 19.99 -5.14 1.27
CA SER A 53 20.90 -4.37 2.13
C SER A 53 21.22 -5.17 3.38
N GLU A 54 22.48 -5.10 3.85
CA GLU A 54 22.98 -5.79 5.05
C GLU A 54 23.65 -4.75 5.96
N LEU A 55 22.83 -3.90 6.60
CA LEU A 55 23.33 -2.79 7.42
C LEU A 55 23.88 -3.26 8.77
N LEU A 56 23.41 -4.41 9.27
CA LEU A 56 23.94 -5.11 10.45
C LEU A 56 24.99 -6.16 10.11
N GLY A 57 25.28 -6.37 8.82
CA GLY A 57 26.30 -7.29 8.37
C GLY A 57 27.72 -6.85 8.77
N ASN A 58 28.69 -7.67 8.46
CA ASN A 58 30.11 -7.35 8.69
C ASN A 58 30.53 -6.08 7.94
N ARG A 59 31.74 -5.59 8.21
CA ARG A 59 32.25 -4.33 7.61
C ARG A 59 32.19 -4.32 6.07
N VAL A 60 32.46 -5.46 5.44
CA VAL A 60 32.46 -5.56 3.95
C VAL A 60 31.03 -5.54 3.41
N GLU A 61 30.12 -6.29 3.99
CA GLU A 61 28.71 -6.36 3.61
C GLU A 61 28.01 -5.01 3.77
N ARG A 62 28.21 -4.38 4.94
CA ARG A 62 27.69 -3.04 5.21
C ARG A 62 28.28 -2.01 4.24
N GLY A 63 29.59 -2.05 3.97
CA GLY A 63 30.23 -1.14 3.02
C GLY A 63 29.66 -1.27 1.61
N ARG A 64 29.40 -2.50 1.14
CA ARG A 64 28.73 -2.75 -0.15
C ARG A 64 27.30 -2.21 -0.17
N SER A 65 26.57 -2.39 0.92
CA SER A 65 25.20 -1.87 1.05
C SER A 65 25.17 -0.35 1.00
N LEU A 66 26.06 0.32 1.74
CA LEU A 66 26.17 1.78 1.74
C LEU A 66 26.57 2.33 0.37
N THR A 67 27.45 1.65 -0.38
CA THR A 67 27.80 2.05 -1.75
C THR A 67 26.58 2.01 -2.70
N LYS A 68 25.71 1.00 -2.55
CA LYS A 68 24.48 0.93 -3.35
C LYS A 68 23.48 2.02 -2.93
N ILE A 69 23.33 2.24 -1.63
CA ILE A 69 22.46 3.29 -1.08
C ILE A 69 22.92 4.67 -1.57
N GLU A 70 24.22 4.96 -1.59
CA GLU A 70 24.76 6.22 -2.11
C GLU A 70 24.23 6.55 -3.52
N SER A 71 24.19 5.56 -4.42
CA SER A 71 23.62 5.72 -5.76
C SER A 71 22.12 6.06 -5.73
N THR A 72 21.38 5.51 -4.75
CA THR A 72 19.96 5.82 -4.57
C THR A 72 19.77 7.24 -4.03
N LEU A 73 20.63 7.71 -3.10
CA LEU A 73 20.58 9.08 -2.57
C LEU A 73 20.77 10.12 -3.69
N GLN A 74 21.73 9.88 -4.60
CA GLN A 74 21.96 10.73 -5.78
C GLN A 74 20.74 10.76 -6.70
N ALA A 75 20.12 9.61 -6.95
CA ALA A 75 18.91 9.55 -7.76
C ALA A 75 17.72 10.24 -7.07
N ALA A 76 17.60 10.11 -5.75
CA ALA A 76 16.56 10.77 -4.97
C ALA A 76 16.61 12.30 -5.12
N LYS A 77 17.81 12.91 -5.01
CA LYS A 77 18.03 14.34 -5.31
C LYS A 77 17.57 14.66 -6.73
N THR A 78 17.93 13.80 -7.69
CA THR A 78 17.69 14.02 -9.12
C THR A 78 16.20 14.01 -9.47
N ILE A 79 15.38 13.15 -8.84
CA ILE A 79 13.93 13.08 -9.07
C ILE A 79 13.11 13.94 -8.10
N ASN A 80 13.75 14.65 -7.17
CA ASN A 80 13.08 15.32 -6.06
C ASN A 80 12.24 14.36 -5.21
N ALA A 81 12.81 13.21 -4.82
CA ALA A 81 12.08 12.24 -4.01
C ALA A 81 11.77 12.80 -2.62
N ARG A 82 10.53 12.64 -2.14
CA ARG A 82 10.14 13.00 -0.77
C ARG A 82 10.68 12.01 0.24
N HIS A 83 10.60 10.71 -0.08
CA HIS A 83 11.09 9.63 0.79
C HIS A 83 12.07 8.72 0.02
N ILE A 84 13.04 8.21 0.78
CA ILE A 84 13.98 7.18 0.33
C ILE A 84 13.77 5.96 1.23
N THR A 85 13.04 4.98 0.75
CA THR A 85 12.71 3.77 1.51
C THR A 85 13.88 2.79 1.54
N LEU A 86 14.26 2.31 2.71
CA LEU A 86 15.38 1.40 2.91
C LEU A 86 15.03 0.24 3.85
N HIS A 87 15.53 -0.95 3.53
CA HIS A 87 15.58 -2.11 4.43
C HIS A 87 16.92 -2.19 5.15
N ALA A 88 16.90 -2.68 6.40
CA ALA A 88 18.13 -2.91 7.18
C ALA A 88 18.82 -4.25 6.88
N GLY A 89 18.06 -5.27 6.43
CA GLY A 89 18.58 -6.61 6.16
C GLY A 89 18.50 -7.56 7.36
N HIS A 90 19.38 -8.55 7.39
CA HIS A 90 19.40 -9.54 8.47
C HIS A 90 19.97 -8.96 9.77
N TYR A 91 19.61 -9.58 10.91
CA TYR A 91 20.19 -9.22 12.21
C TYR A 91 21.71 -9.47 12.30
N GLY A 92 22.25 -10.30 11.40
CA GLY A 92 23.67 -10.68 11.40
C GLY A 92 24.09 -11.39 12.69
N GLU A 93 25.36 -11.22 13.05
CA GLU A 93 25.92 -11.83 14.27
C GLU A 93 25.41 -11.17 15.57
N MET A 94 24.84 -9.97 15.49
CA MET A 94 24.33 -9.25 16.65
C MET A 94 23.03 -9.86 17.20
N GLY A 95 22.26 -10.54 16.37
CA GLY A 95 20.96 -11.06 16.74
C GLY A 95 19.94 -9.94 17.02
N ARG A 96 18.78 -10.34 17.55
CA ARG A 96 17.73 -9.38 17.95
C ARG A 96 18.10 -8.68 19.25
N GLY A 97 17.72 -7.41 19.35
CA GLY A 97 17.79 -6.68 20.61
C GLY A 97 18.38 -5.28 20.48
N ARG A 98 18.51 -4.63 21.62
CA ARG A 98 18.90 -3.23 21.72
C ARG A 98 20.21 -2.88 21.01
N ALA A 99 21.21 -3.76 21.06
CA ALA A 99 22.50 -3.51 20.39
C ALA A 99 22.34 -3.38 18.87
N ALA A 100 21.45 -4.18 18.24
CA ALA A 100 21.15 -4.06 16.82
C ALA A 100 20.46 -2.72 16.51
N ASN A 101 19.49 -2.30 17.34
CA ASN A 101 18.79 -1.04 17.18
C ASN A 101 19.72 0.17 17.34
N GLU A 102 20.60 0.16 18.36
CA GLU A 102 21.62 1.21 18.58
C GLU A 102 22.61 1.30 17.40
N GLN A 103 23.04 0.16 16.86
CA GLN A 103 23.90 0.15 15.68
C GLN A 103 23.18 0.70 14.44
N LEU A 104 21.92 0.31 14.21
CA LEU A 104 21.15 0.82 13.07
C LEU A 104 20.86 2.30 13.22
N ALA A 105 20.55 2.79 14.41
CA ALA A 105 20.41 4.22 14.66
C ALA A 105 21.66 5.00 14.21
N ASN A 106 22.87 4.51 14.55
CA ASN A 106 24.11 5.14 14.10
C ASN A 106 24.29 5.07 12.57
N VAL A 107 23.93 3.93 11.94
CA VAL A 107 24.05 3.77 10.48
C VAL A 107 23.05 4.70 9.77
N PHE A 108 21.81 4.76 10.21
CA PHE A 108 20.79 5.62 9.60
C PHE A 108 21.10 7.10 9.82
N ALA A 109 21.64 7.49 10.99
CA ALA A 109 22.12 8.86 11.21
C ALA A 109 23.18 9.25 10.18
N GLY A 110 24.17 8.38 9.92
CA GLY A 110 25.18 8.62 8.88
C GLY A 110 24.59 8.68 7.46
N ILE A 111 23.51 7.93 7.18
CA ILE A 111 22.82 8.03 5.89
C ILE A 111 22.07 9.37 5.78
N VAL A 112 21.41 9.83 6.84
CA VAL A 112 20.75 11.14 6.89
C VAL A 112 21.75 12.27 6.69
N ASP A 113 22.87 12.24 7.38
CA ASP A 113 23.95 13.22 7.18
C ASP A 113 24.39 13.26 5.71
N ARG A 114 24.53 12.07 5.10
CA ARG A 114 24.91 11.97 3.69
C ARG A 114 23.84 12.52 2.73
N VAL A 115 22.55 12.36 3.03
CA VAL A 115 21.46 13.00 2.27
C VAL A 115 21.63 14.52 2.30
N HIS A 116 21.88 15.09 3.48
CA HIS A 116 22.07 16.55 3.63
C HIS A 116 23.30 17.04 2.86
N GLU A 117 24.43 16.32 2.92
CA GLU A 117 25.63 16.64 2.14
C GLU A 117 25.32 16.67 0.64
N ILE A 118 24.71 15.58 0.11
CA ILE A 118 24.34 15.46 -1.31
C ILE A 118 23.39 16.58 -1.72
N TRP A 119 22.41 16.92 -0.87
CA TRP A 119 21.41 17.92 -1.19
C TRP A 119 21.98 19.33 -1.32
N HIS A 120 22.99 19.66 -0.50
CA HIS A 120 23.65 20.95 -0.47
C HIS A 120 24.92 21.01 -1.34
N ASP A 121 25.26 19.91 -2.02
CA ASP A 121 26.39 19.89 -2.95
C ASP A 121 26.01 20.61 -4.24
N ASP A 122 26.60 21.83 -4.42
CA ASP A 122 26.37 22.74 -5.55
C ASP A 122 27.26 22.41 -6.76
N ASP A 123 27.72 21.17 -6.91
CA ASP A 123 28.54 20.79 -8.06
C ASP A 123 27.84 21.15 -9.38
N ASP A 124 28.42 22.12 -10.11
CA ASP A 124 27.96 22.73 -11.37
C ASP A 124 27.78 21.76 -12.56
N ILE A 125 27.77 20.46 -12.31
CA ILE A 125 27.83 19.42 -13.36
C ILE A 125 26.44 19.12 -13.97
N TYR A 126 25.35 19.48 -13.28
CA TYR A 126 23.99 19.24 -13.74
C TYR A 126 23.20 20.55 -13.90
N PRO A 127 22.24 20.60 -14.85
CA PRO A 127 21.36 21.75 -14.95
C PRO A 127 20.69 21.99 -13.60
N VAL A 128 20.59 23.25 -13.22
CA VAL A 128 19.98 23.69 -11.96
C VAL A 128 18.67 22.94 -11.72
N PHE A 129 18.62 22.15 -10.68
CA PHE A 129 17.37 21.51 -10.26
C PHE A 129 16.42 22.59 -9.73
N PRO A 130 15.27 22.86 -10.36
CA PRO A 130 14.38 23.94 -9.96
C PRO A 130 13.91 23.85 -8.51
N TRP A 131 13.83 22.63 -7.99
CA TRP A 131 13.37 22.32 -6.63
C TRP A 131 14.42 22.49 -5.53
N LEU A 132 15.72 22.60 -5.85
CA LEU A 132 16.76 22.72 -4.83
C LEU A 132 16.76 24.05 -4.09
N LYS A 133 16.17 25.10 -4.67
CA LYS A 133 16.14 26.43 -4.02
C LYS A 133 15.20 26.50 -2.83
N ASP A 134 14.08 25.80 -2.90
CA ASP A 134 13.00 25.84 -1.93
C ASP A 134 12.64 24.45 -1.39
N GLY A 135 13.34 23.38 -1.86
CA GLY A 135 13.09 21.99 -1.49
C GLY A 135 13.75 21.61 -0.17
N THR A 136 13.15 20.66 0.50
CA THR A 136 13.72 20.01 1.68
C THR A 136 14.42 18.73 1.28
N PRO A 137 15.52 18.33 1.95
CA PRO A 137 16.15 17.03 1.75
C PRO A 137 15.15 15.89 1.93
N SER A 138 15.30 14.82 1.13
CA SER A 138 14.49 13.62 1.25
C SER A 138 14.57 13.05 2.67
N LYS A 139 13.45 12.57 3.20
CA LYS A 139 13.43 11.82 4.46
C LYS A 139 13.85 10.37 4.21
N ILE A 140 14.61 9.79 5.12
CA ILE A 140 14.95 8.37 5.07
C ILE A 140 13.81 7.55 5.66
N GLY A 141 13.15 6.78 4.83
CA GLY A 141 12.12 5.82 5.22
C GLY A 141 12.73 4.50 5.67
N ILE A 142 12.48 4.10 6.90
CA ILE A 142 12.91 2.80 7.43
C ILE A 142 11.71 1.85 7.36
N GLU A 143 11.82 0.84 6.49
CA GLU A 143 10.69 -0.03 6.21
C GLU A 143 10.61 -1.23 7.15
N THR A 144 9.38 -1.53 7.58
CA THR A 144 9.08 -2.78 8.30
C THR A 144 9.37 -3.99 7.41
N SER A 145 9.83 -5.10 7.99
CA SER A 145 10.17 -6.34 7.29
C SER A 145 9.16 -7.45 7.56
N GLY A 146 8.83 -8.22 6.54
CA GLY A 146 7.86 -9.32 6.61
C GLY A 146 8.42 -10.66 7.09
N ARG A 147 9.73 -10.78 7.36
CA ARG A 147 10.37 -12.04 7.74
C ARG A 147 10.99 -11.98 9.12
N GLN A 148 10.90 -13.10 9.84
CA GLN A 148 11.40 -13.18 11.22
C GLN A 148 12.93 -13.10 11.33
N GLU A 149 13.67 -13.53 10.31
CA GLU A 149 15.13 -13.45 10.25
C GLU A 149 15.68 -12.08 9.87
N LEU A 150 14.81 -11.19 9.39
CA LEU A 150 15.18 -9.82 9.04
C LEU A 150 14.84 -8.87 10.19
N TRP A 151 15.67 -7.86 10.38
CA TRP A 151 15.36 -6.73 11.25
C TRP A 151 14.23 -5.89 10.65
N GLY A 152 13.38 -5.34 11.50
CA GLY A 152 12.31 -4.44 11.08
C GLY A 152 10.92 -4.89 11.51
N SER A 153 10.75 -5.39 12.74
CA SER A 153 9.42 -5.38 13.35
C SER A 153 8.93 -3.92 13.50
N LEU A 154 7.63 -3.71 13.66
CA LEU A 154 7.10 -2.37 13.80
C LEU A 154 7.77 -1.64 15.00
N GLU A 155 7.89 -2.32 16.14
CA GLU A 155 8.49 -1.77 17.34
C GLU A 155 9.98 -1.41 17.16
N GLU A 156 10.74 -2.27 16.46
CA GLU A 156 12.16 -2.01 16.16
C GLU A 156 12.32 -0.79 15.25
N VAL A 157 11.49 -0.67 14.21
CA VAL A 157 11.49 0.49 13.32
C VAL A 157 11.15 1.77 14.08
N LEU A 158 10.09 1.74 14.89
CA LEU A 158 9.69 2.91 15.69
C LEU A 158 10.75 3.31 16.71
N GLU A 159 11.44 2.35 17.34
CA GLU A 159 12.54 2.63 18.27
C GLU A 159 13.68 3.38 17.55
N VAL A 160 14.10 2.93 16.37
CA VAL A 160 15.17 3.58 15.62
C VAL A 160 14.75 4.95 15.09
N VAL A 161 13.56 5.05 14.50
CA VAL A 161 13.01 6.33 13.98
C VAL A 161 12.89 7.37 15.09
N ASN A 162 12.46 6.98 16.28
CA ASN A 162 12.35 7.90 17.43
C ASN A 162 13.71 8.46 17.91
N HIS A 163 14.82 7.80 17.56
CA HIS A 163 16.17 8.21 17.95
C HIS A 163 16.94 8.95 16.84
N VAL A 164 16.49 8.90 15.59
CA VAL A 164 17.23 9.44 14.44
C VAL A 164 16.35 10.47 13.71
N GLU A 165 16.64 11.74 13.96
CA GLU A 165 16.00 12.84 13.24
C GLU A 165 16.25 12.73 11.73
N GLY A 166 15.27 13.09 10.90
CA GLY A 166 15.34 12.95 9.44
C GLY A 166 14.92 11.57 8.92
N THR A 167 14.55 10.64 9.82
CA THR A 167 13.96 9.35 9.45
C THR A 167 12.44 9.32 9.67
N VAL A 168 11.75 8.46 8.93
CA VAL A 168 10.32 8.17 9.08
C VAL A 168 10.08 6.66 8.99
N PRO A 169 9.06 6.11 9.66
CA PRO A 169 8.70 4.71 9.45
C PRO A 169 7.99 4.54 8.11
N VAL A 170 8.34 3.50 7.38
CA VAL A 170 7.57 3.02 6.23
C VAL A 170 6.80 1.78 6.65
N LEU A 171 5.49 1.93 6.72
CA LEU A 171 4.58 0.90 7.21
C LEU A 171 4.18 -0.02 6.05
N ASN A 172 4.95 -1.08 5.81
CA ASN A 172 4.53 -2.09 4.86
C ASN A 172 3.50 -3.01 5.52
N ILE A 173 2.23 -2.80 5.18
CA ILE A 173 1.10 -3.47 5.80
C ILE A 173 1.14 -5.00 5.56
N ALA A 174 1.59 -5.42 4.38
CA ALA A 174 1.77 -6.85 4.08
C ALA A 174 2.84 -7.49 4.96
N HIS A 175 3.90 -6.76 5.27
CA HIS A 175 4.96 -7.21 6.18
C HIS A 175 4.47 -7.30 7.62
N ILE A 176 3.77 -6.27 8.11
CA ILE A 176 3.19 -6.24 9.47
C ILE A 176 2.18 -7.39 9.62
N HIS A 177 1.28 -7.54 8.65
CA HIS A 177 0.30 -8.62 8.62
C HIS A 177 0.95 -10.01 8.67
N SER A 178 1.97 -10.24 7.81
CA SER A 178 2.67 -11.52 7.76
C SER A 178 3.38 -11.83 9.06
N ARG A 179 4.12 -10.87 9.61
CA ARG A 179 4.91 -11.01 10.83
C ARG A 179 4.04 -11.22 12.06
N GLY A 180 2.85 -10.60 12.08
CA GLY A 180 1.78 -10.77 13.05
C GLY A 180 0.88 -11.98 12.80
N HIS A 181 1.29 -12.95 11.96
CA HIS A 181 0.51 -14.15 11.67
C HIS A 181 -0.90 -13.88 11.13
N GLY A 182 -1.05 -12.87 10.29
CA GLY A 182 -2.33 -12.47 9.75
C GLY A 182 -3.10 -11.51 10.67
N SER A 183 -2.43 -10.53 11.28
CA SER A 183 -3.00 -9.64 12.31
C SER A 183 -3.87 -8.51 11.78
N MET A 184 -3.63 -8.00 10.57
CA MET A 184 -4.33 -6.84 10.01
C MET A 184 -5.64 -7.25 9.33
N ARG A 185 -6.76 -7.27 10.04
CA ARG A 185 -8.04 -7.82 9.56
C ARG A 185 -9.22 -6.87 9.68
N THR A 186 -9.21 -6.02 10.69
CA THR A 186 -10.31 -5.14 11.05
C THR A 186 -9.88 -3.68 11.02
N SER A 187 -10.83 -2.76 10.99
CA SER A 187 -10.57 -1.31 11.11
C SER A 187 -9.88 -0.96 12.42
N GLU A 188 -10.20 -1.68 13.50
CA GLU A 188 -9.59 -1.51 14.82
C GLU A 188 -8.10 -1.89 14.82
N ASP A 189 -7.70 -2.98 14.11
CA ASP A 189 -6.29 -3.38 14.01
C ASP A 189 -5.45 -2.26 13.36
N TYR A 190 -6.00 -1.59 12.35
CA TYR A 190 -5.35 -0.42 11.74
C TYR A 190 -5.31 0.76 12.69
N GLY A 191 -6.39 1.01 13.44
CA GLY A 191 -6.45 2.04 14.48
C GLY A 191 -5.34 1.86 15.51
N GLU A 192 -5.21 0.66 16.08
CA GLU A 192 -4.16 0.33 17.04
C GLU A 192 -2.75 0.54 16.47
N MET A 193 -2.51 0.13 15.22
CA MET A 193 -1.22 0.32 14.54
C MET A 193 -0.89 1.81 14.36
N PHE A 194 -1.81 2.61 13.81
CA PHE A 194 -1.57 4.05 13.59
C PHE A 194 -1.46 4.83 14.89
N ASP A 195 -2.23 4.47 15.92
CA ASP A 195 -2.14 5.05 17.25
C ASP A 195 -0.78 4.77 17.89
N LEU A 196 -0.28 3.52 17.80
CA LEU A 196 1.06 3.17 18.29
C LEU A 196 2.15 4.03 17.62
N VAL A 197 2.10 4.19 16.29
CA VAL A 197 3.04 5.04 15.55
C VAL A 197 2.95 6.49 16.02
N ARG A 198 1.75 7.04 16.10
CA ARG A 198 1.50 8.42 16.53
C ARG A 198 1.98 8.67 17.96
N GLU A 199 1.71 7.75 18.88
CA GLU A 199 2.10 7.88 20.28
C GLU A 199 3.61 7.76 20.47
N THR A 200 4.29 6.94 19.65
CA THR A 200 5.73 6.73 19.76
C THR A 200 6.54 7.88 19.16
N ILE A 201 6.16 8.39 17.99
CA ILE A 201 6.95 9.39 17.24
C ILE A 201 6.24 10.74 17.04
N GLY A 202 4.99 10.88 17.47
CA GLY A 202 4.26 12.16 17.43
C GLY A 202 3.89 12.63 16.01
N THR A 203 3.92 11.73 15.00
CA THR A 203 3.60 12.08 13.60
C THR A 203 2.12 11.98 13.30
N LYS A 204 1.67 12.74 12.27
CA LYS A 204 0.38 12.58 11.60
C LYS A 204 0.56 12.20 10.13
N GLU A 205 1.79 12.25 9.63
CA GLU A 205 2.17 11.84 8.30
C GLU A 205 2.57 10.37 8.32
N PHE A 206 1.95 9.56 7.48
CA PHE A 206 2.19 8.12 7.39
C PHE A 206 2.54 7.75 5.97
N TYR A 207 3.66 7.08 5.79
CA TYR A 207 4.06 6.52 4.51
C TYR A 207 3.89 5.01 4.56
N CYS A 208 2.99 4.49 3.72
CA CYS A 208 2.51 3.12 3.79
C CYS A 208 2.68 2.40 2.45
N HIS A 209 3.10 1.14 2.52
CA HIS A 209 3.03 0.20 1.40
C HIS A 209 1.91 -0.80 1.63
N PHE A 210 1.17 -1.13 0.57
CA PHE A 210 0.12 -2.14 0.62
C PHE A 210 0.21 -3.09 -0.57
N SER A 211 0.13 -4.39 -0.29
CA SER A 211 0.04 -5.45 -1.27
C SER A 211 -0.77 -6.63 -0.72
N GLY A 212 -1.33 -7.45 -1.56
CA GLY A 212 -1.66 -8.80 -1.16
C GLY A 212 -0.38 -9.60 -0.85
N VAL A 213 -0.46 -10.53 0.07
CA VAL A 213 0.68 -11.34 0.49
C VAL A 213 0.27 -12.77 0.80
N GLU A 214 1.07 -13.73 0.37
CA GLU A 214 1.06 -15.08 0.93
C GLU A 214 2.08 -15.15 2.06
N HIS A 215 1.65 -15.60 3.23
CA HIS A 215 2.50 -15.69 4.41
C HIS A 215 2.39 -17.04 5.09
N ARG A 216 3.46 -17.44 5.77
CA ARG A 216 3.50 -18.71 6.51
C ARG A 216 4.34 -18.58 7.76
N THR A 217 3.80 -19.01 8.90
CA THR A 217 4.51 -19.04 10.20
C THR A 217 5.20 -17.71 10.56
N GLY A 218 4.51 -16.57 10.33
CA GLY A 218 5.05 -15.24 10.62
C GLY A 218 6.07 -14.72 9.61
N ASN A 219 6.10 -15.27 8.40
CA ASN A 219 7.01 -14.84 7.33
C ASN A 219 6.25 -14.58 6.04
N ALA A 220 6.48 -13.43 5.44
CA ALA A 220 6.05 -13.13 4.07
C ALA A 220 6.81 -14.03 3.09
N MET A 221 6.07 -14.68 2.19
CA MET A 221 6.62 -15.59 1.18
C MET A 221 6.78 -14.86 -0.16
N HIS A 222 5.67 -14.32 -0.67
CA HIS A 222 5.66 -13.51 -1.89
C HIS A 222 4.43 -12.60 -1.91
N TYR A 223 4.52 -11.53 -2.68
CA TYR A 223 3.40 -10.65 -2.91
C TYR A 223 2.41 -11.24 -3.91
N THR A 224 1.15 -10.97 -3.68
CA THR A 224 0.04 -11.39 -4.54
C THR A 224 -0.83 -10.19 -4.91
N GLN A 225 -1.76 -10.39 -5.82
CA GLN A 225 -2.83 -9.40 -6.04
C GLN A 225 -3.62 -9.20 -4.75
N ILE A 226 -4.01 -7.96 -4.45
CA ILE A 226 -4.77 -7.63 -3.22
C ILE A 226 -6.01 -8.51 -3.07
N LYS A 227 -6.78 -8.72 -4.13
CA LYS A 227 -7.99 -9.54 -4.14
C LYS A 227 -7.78 -11.04 -3.91
N LYS A 228 -6.54 -11.52 -3.93
CA LYS A 228 -6.22 -12.95 -3.74
C LYS A 228 -5.61 -13.24 -2.37
N SER A 229 -5.34 -12.23 -1.58
CA SER A 229 -4.79 -12.33 -0.24
C SER A 229 -5.88 -12.41 0.81
N ASP A 230 -5.53 -12.91 1.98
CA ASP A 230 -6.35 -12.78 3.19
C ASP A 230 -6.20 -11.39 3.84
N LEU A 231 -5.21 -10.60 3.42
CA LEU A 231 -5.06 -9.20 3.76
C LEU A 231 -5.98 -8.36 2.86
N ASN A 232 -7.19 -8.10 3.34
CA ASN A 232 -8.17 -7.29 2.63
C ASN A 232 -7.90 -5.80 2.80
N PHE A 233 -8.15 -5.01 1.75
CA PHE A 233 -7.96 -3.56 1.80
C PHE A 233 -9.15 -2.81 2.41
N GLU A 234 -10.35 -3.38 2.36
CA GLU A 234 -11.58 -2.73 2.80
C GLU A 234 -11.54 -2.22 4.26
N PRO A 235 -10.99 -2.96 5.26
CA PRO A 235 -10.89 -2.46 6.62
C PRO A 235 -9.98 -1.22 6.75
N LEU A 236 -8.89 -1.16 5.98
CA LEU A 236 -8.03 0.04 5.93
C LEU A 236 -8.77 1.22 5.29
N ALA A 237 -9.52 0.98 4.21
CA ALA A 237 -10.32 2.02 3.57
C ALA A 237 -11.41 2.57 4.51
N GLU A 238 -12.07 1.72 5.28
CA GLU A 238 -13.04 2.12 6.30
C GLU A 238 -12.36 2.96 7.40
N PHE A 239 -11.20 2.53 7.91
CA PHE A 239 -10.43 3.29 8.89
C PHE A 239 -10.02 4.68 8.38
N ILE A 240 -9.41 4.76 7.19
CA ILE A 240 -9.00 6.03 6.57
C ILE A 240 -10.18 7.01 6.46
N VAL A 241 -11.35 6.53 6.08
CA VAL A 241 -12.53 7.38 5.91
C VAL A 241 -13.15 7.79 7.25
N GLU A 242 -13.12 6.94 8.26
CA GLU A 242 -13.69 7.23 9.58
C GLU A 242 -12.81 8.15 10.40
N GLU A 243 -11.50 7.94 10.38
CA GLU A 243 -10.50 8.69 11.13
C GLU A 243 -9.78 9.77 10.28
N GLY A 244 -10.08 9.84 8.97
CA GLY A 244 -9.33 10.60 7.96
C GLY A 244 -9.18 12.10 8.20
N GLY A 245 -9.82 12.66 9.24
CA GLY A 245 -9.66 14.08 9.56
C GLY A 245 -8.33 14.44 10.23
N TRP A 246 -7.56 13.45 10.70
CA TRP A 246 -6.27 13.67 11.37
C TRP A 246 -5.08 12.96 10.70
N LEU A 247 -5.35 12.08 9.74
CA LEU A 247 -4.35 11.28 9.02
C LEU A 247 -3.92 11.99 7.73
N ASP A 248 -2.61 12.07 7.52
CA ASP A 248 -1.97 12.40 6.25
C ASP A 248 -1.25 11.14 5.76
N ILE A 249 -1.88 10.39 4.86
CA ILE A 249 -1.40 9.07 4.42
C ILE A 249 -0.99 9.11 2.96
N THR A 250 0.29 8.84 2.69
CA THR A 250 0.78 8.42 1.37
C THR A 250 0.73 6.90 1.30
N LEU A 251 0.02 6.35 0.31
CA LEU A 251 -0.20 4.92 0.16
C LEU A 251 0.31 4.42 -1.20
N ILE A 252 1.34 3.59 -1.18
CA ILE A 252 1.97 2.99 -2.37
C ILE A 252 1.46 1.57 -2.56
N SER A 253 1.11 1.23 -3.80
CA SER A 253 0.80 -0.15 -4.19
C SER A 253 2.08 -0.92 -4.51
N ASP A 254 2.42 -1.87 -3.64
CA ASP A 254 3.53 -2.83 -3.80
C ASP A 254 3.07 -4.13 -4.48
N SER A 255 1.87 -4.13 -5.01
CA SER A 255 1.25 -5.29 -5.64
C SER A 255 1.88 -5.61 -7.01
N PRO A 256 1.94 -6.91 -7.39
CA PRO A 256 2.31 -7.29 -8.75
C PRO A 256 1.45 -6.70 -9.87
N LEU A 257 0.27 -6.15 -9.55
CA LEU A 257 -0.60 -5.46 -10.51
C LEU A 257 -0.40 -3.94 -10.53
N LEU A 258 0.58 -3.41 -9.78
CA LEU A 258 1.00 -2.01 -9.79
C LEU A 258 -0.21 -1.02 -9.72
N GLU A 259 -0.38 -0.18 -10.74
CA GLU A 259 -1.43 0.83 -10.85
C GLU A 259 -2.85 0.25 -10.83
N HIS A 260 -3.05 -0.98 -11.29
CA HIS A 260 -4.37 -1.62 -11.24
C HIS A 260 -4.84 -1.88 -9.81
N ASP A 261 -3.95 -2.34 -8.93
CA ASP A 261 -4.27 -2.52 -7.53
C ASP A 261 -4.27 -1.17 -6.77
N ALA A 262 -3.49 -0.15 -7.19
CA ALA A 262 -3.63 1.22 -6.69
C ALA A 262 -5.04 1.77 -6.99
N MET A 263 -5.53 1.61 -8.21
CA MET A 263 -6.90 1.99 -8.59
C MET A 263 -7.96 1.19 -7.82
N TYR A 264 -7.71 -0.09 -7.53
CA TYR A 264 -8.58 -0.87 -6.67
C TYR A 264 -8.63 -0.32 -5.24
N MET A 265 -7.49 0.08 -4.67
CA MET A 265 -7.44 0.73 -3.35
C MET A 265 -8.23 2.04 -3.35
N LEU A 266 -8.01 2.91 -4.33
CA LEU A 266 -8.74 4.17 -4.48
C LEU A 266 -10.25 3.95 -4.56
N GLN A 267 -10.71 3.00 -5.38
CA GLN A 267 -12.13 2.65 -5.48
C GLN A 267 -12.73 2.17 -4.16
N ASN A 268 -11.96 1.47 -3.33
CA ASN A 268 -12.45 1.03 -2.02
C ASN A 268 -12.56 2.19 -1.03
N ILE A 269 -11.62 3.15 -1.05
CA ILE A 269 -11.71 4.38 -0.26
C ILE A 269 -12.95 5.18 -0.68
N GLU A 270 -13.21 5.33 -1.97
CA GLU A 270 -14.40 6.03 -2.46
C GLU A 270 -15.70 5.32 -2.05
N LYS A 271 -15.75 4.00 -2.12
CA LYS A 271 -16.91 3.22 -1.65
C LYS A 271 -17.13 3.39 -0.15
N ALA A 272 -16.07 3.34 0.66
CA ALA A 272 -16.14 3.57 2.11
C ALA A 272 -16.65 4.99 2.41
N ARG A 273 -16.16 6.01 1.69
CA ARG A 273 -16.62 7.41 1.80
C ARG A 273 -18.11 7.54 1.47
N HIS A 274 -18.54 6.93 0.38
CA HIS A 274 -19.96 6.94 0.00
C HIS A 274 -20.85 6.28 1.08
N LYS A 275 -20.42 5.12 1.58
CA LYS A 275 -21.11 4.41 2.68
C LYS A 275 -21.19 5.26 3.97
N GLN A 276 -20.12 6.00 4.31
CA GLN A 276 -20.11 6.92 5.45
C GLN A 276 -21.10 8.08 5.25
N LEU A 277 -21.11 8.70 4.06
CA LEU A 277 -22.04 9.78 3.74
C LEU A 277 -23.50 9.33 3.80
N GLU A 278 -23.81 8.15 3.27
CA GLU A 278 -25.15 7.57 3.40
C GLU A 278 -25.54 7.31 4.86
N ARG A 279 -24.60 6.81 5.68
CA ARG A 279 -24.82 6.59 7.11
C ARG A 279 -25.15 7.91 7.81
N LYS A 280 -24.33 8.95 7.61
CA LYS A 280 -24.56 10.29 8.15
C LYS A 280 -25.93 10.85 7.71
N ALA A 281 -26.25 10.77 6.43
CA ALA A 281 -27.55 11.25 5.91
C ALA A 281 -28.75 10.50 6.53
N ARG A 282 -28.62 9.19 6.79
CA ARG A 282 -29.68 8.42 7.49
C ARG A 282 -29.79 8.84 8.94
N GLU A 283 -28.68 9.07 9.64
CA GLU A 283 -28.67 9.53 11.02
C GLU A 283 -29.31 10.93 11.15
N ASP A 284 -28.95 11.87 10.29
CA ASP A 284 -29.52 13.21 10.26
C ASP A 284 -31.03 13.19 9.98
N ARG A 285 -31.46 12.33 9.05
CA ARG A 285 -32.88 12.12 8.80
C ARG A 285 -33.60 11.57 10.02
N ARG A 286 -33.00 10.62 10.75
CA ARG A 286 -33.58 10.08 12.00
C ARG A 286 -33.67 11.15 13.09
N ARG A 287 -32.63 11.97 13.25
CA ARG A 287 -32.62 13.10 14.19
C ARG A 287 -33.72 14.10 13.86
N SER A 288 -33.84 14.47 12.59
CA SER A 288 -34.91 15.38 12.13
C SER A 288 -36.32 14.81 12.40
N LEU A 289 -36.54 13.53 12.10
CA LEU A 289 -37.80 12.85 12.32
C LEU A 289 -38.11 12.71 13.83
N ALA A 290 -37.10 12.46 14.65
CA ALA A 290 -37.22 12.43 16.11
C ALA A 290 -37.70 13.78 16.65
N ALA A 291 -37.08 14.88 16.20
CA ALA A 291 -37.48 16.23 16.58
C ALA A 291 -38.94 16.58 16.17
N GLN A 292 -39.35 16.12 14.98
CA GLN A 292 -40.73 16.36 14.48
C GLN A 292 -41.81 15.51 15.14
N THR A 293 -41.46 14.29 15.54
CA THR A 293 -42.44 13.30 16.02
C THR A 293 -42.44 13.12 17.52
N GLY A 294 -41.50 13.70 18.25
CA GLY A 294 -41.28 13.48 19.69
C GLY A 294 -40.87 12.06 20.07
N ARG A 295 -40.48 11.22 19.08
CA ARG A 295 -39.99 9.87 19.29
C ARG A 295 -38.47 9.88 19.44
N SER A 296 -37.88 8.89 20.14
CA SER A 296 -36.44 8.75 20.20
C SER A 296 -35.87 8.28 18.85
N ALA A 297 -34.59 8.62 18.58
CA ALA A 297 -33.90 8.14 17.38
C ALA A 297 -33.80 6.60 17.35
N GLU A 298 -33.72 5.97 18.51
CA GLU A 298 -33.72 4.50 18.66
C GLU A 298 -35.04 3.85 18.27
N GLU A 299 -36.15 4.42 18.69
CA GLU A 299 -37.49 3.94 18.29
C GLU A 299 -37.72 4.05 16.77
N ILE A 300 -37.21 5.13 16.17
CA ILE A 300 -37.27 5.33 14.71
C ILE A 300 -36.40 4.28 14.00
N LYS A 301 -35.18 4.05 14.48
CA LYS A 301 -34.28 3.04 13.95
C LYS A 301 -34.88 1.62 14.05
N ALA A 302 -35.46 1.28 15.18
CA ALA A 302 -36.10 -0.02 15.38
C ALA A 302 -37.26 -0.23 14.39
N ARG A 303 -38.10 0.80 14.17
CA ARG A 303 -39.21 0.73 13.21
C ARG A 303 -38.73 0.63 11.75
N GLU A 304 -37.66 1.33 11.38
CA GLU A 304 -37.04 1.20 10.06
C GLU A 304 -36.50 -0.24 9.82
N LEU A 305 -35.87 -0.86 10.82
CA LEU A 305 -35.41 -2.23 10.77
C LEU A 305 -36.56 -3.24 10.63
N GLU A 306 -37.63 -3.03 11.34
CA GLU A 306 -38.82 -3.87 11.26
C GLU A 306 -39.43 -3.81 9.84
N ILE A 307 -39.58 -2.60 9.29
CA ILE A 307 -40.08 -2.39 7.92
C ILE A 307 -39.14 -3.02 6.88
N ALA A 308 -37.81 -2.86 7.04
CA ALA A 308 -36.82 -3.47 6.15
C ALA A 308 -36.90 -5.00 6.20
N SER A 309 -36.96 -5.59 7.40
CA SER A 309 -37.11 -7.03 7.60
C SER A 309 -38.39 -7.57 6.94
N ALA A 310 -39.54 -6.86 7.12
CA ALA A 310 -40.80 -7.25 6.48
C ALA A 310 -40.73 -7.20 4.96
N ARG A 311 -40.06 -6.18 4.37
CA ARG A 311 -39.85 -6.07 2.92
C ARG A 311 -38.97 -7.19 2.38
N THR A 312 -37.85 -7.53 3.09
CA THR A 312 -36.98 -8.63 2.70
C THR A 312 -37.71 -9.97 2.73
N LYS A 313 -38.51 -10.23 3.77
CA LYS A 313 -39.34 -11.45 3.85
C LYS A 313 -40.38 -11.52 2.70
N ALA A 314 -40.99 -10.40 2.37
CA ALA A 314 -41.96 -10.34 1.25
C ALA A 314 -41.25 -10.59 -0.10
N ALA A 315 -40.12 -9.95 -0.36
CA ALA A 315 -39.34 -10.17 -1.57
C ALA A 315 -38.83 -11.61 -1.71
N THR A 316 -38.37 -12.21 -0.61
CA THR A 316 -37.94 -13.63 -0.59
C THR A 316 -39.12 -14.57 -0.86
N ALA A 317 -40.30 -14.29 -0.34
CA ALA A 317 -41.51 -15.08 -0.60
C ALA A 317 -41.93 -14.98 -2.09
N GLU A 318 -41.88 -13.78 -2.66
CA GLU A 318 -42.18 -13.55 -4.07
C GLU A 318 -41.17 -14.26 -5.01
N MET A 319 -39.87 -14.23 -4.68
CA MET A 319 -38.85 -14.97 -5.43
C MET A 319 -39.08 -16.49 -5.35
N LYS A 320 -39.42 -17.03 -4.18
CA LYS A 320 -39.74 -18.46 -4.03
C LYS A 320 -40.98 -18.84 -4.82
N GLN A 321 -42.01 -17.99 -4.84
CA GLN A 321 -43.21 -18.22 -5.62
C GLN A 321 -42.92 -18.23 -7.13
N LYS A 322 -42.15 -17.24 -7.65
CA LYS A 322 -41.74 -17.19 -9.04
C LYS A 322 -40.88 -18.40 -9.43
N ALA A 323 -39.96 -18.84 -8.58
CA ALA A 323 -39.18 -20.05 -8.82
C ALA A 323 -40.03 -21.32 -8.87
N ALA A 324 -41.03 -21.44 -8.01
CA ALA A 324 -42.00 -22.57 -8.01
C ALA A 324 -42.90 -22.57 -9.26
N GLU A 325 -43.37 -21.38 -9.70
CA GLU A 325 -44.14 -21.21 -10.93
C GLU A 325 -43.29 -21.58 -12.18
N GLN A 326 -42.02 -21.20 -12.18
CA GLN A 326 -41.09 -21.53 -13.27
C GLN A 326 -40.80 -23.05 -13.35
N GLN A 327 -40.55 -23.71 -12.20
CA GLN A 327 -40.40 -25.17 -12.13
C GLN A 327 -41.72 -25.90 -12.57
N ALA A 328 -42.89 -25.38 -12.20
CA ALA A 328 -44.15 -25.95 -12.62
C ALA A 328 -44.44 -25.76 -14.12
N ALA A 329 -43.92 -24.69 -14.72
CA ALA A 329 -44.01 -24.44 -16.16
C ALA A 329 -43.07 -25.35 -16.94
N GLU A 330 -41.81 -25.56 -16.45
CA GLU A 330 -40.85 -26.49 -17.05
C GLU A 330 -41.33 -27.95 -16.96
N ALA A 331 -41.95 -28.35 -15.87
CA ALA A 331 -42.53 -29.68 -15.71
C ALA A 331 -43.73 -29.97 -16.65
N LYS A 332 -44.34 -28.95 -17.23
CA LYS A 332 -45.49 -29.05 -18.17
C LYS A 332 -45.08 -28.94 -19.64
N ALA A 333 -43.80 -28.67 -19.96
CA ALA A 333 -43.30 -28.61 -21.31
C ALA A 333 -43.20 -30.04 -21.90
N PRO A 334 -43.76 -30.35 -23.10
CA PRO A 334 -43.63 -31.67 -23.71
C PRO A 334 -42.17 -31.88 -24.11
N ALA A 335 -41.66 -33.11 -23.86
CA ALA A 335 -40.36 -33.55 -24.26
C ALA A 335 -40.22 -33.56 -25.77
N GLU A 336 -39.74 -32.51 -26.39
CA GLU A 336 -39.32 -32.53 -27.79
C GLU A 336 -37.97 -33.22 -27.90
N LYS A 337 -37.93 -34.20 -28.80
CA LYS A 337 -36.81 -35.08 -29.10
C LYS A 337 -35.58 -34.26 -29.50
N GLN A 338 -34.51 -34.43 -28.76
CA GLN A 338 -33.16 -34.05 -29.21
C GLN A 338 -32.79 -34.90 -30.42
N SER A 339 -32.77 -34.29 -31.60
CA SER A 339 -32.09 -34.82 -32.76
C SER A 339 -30.72 -34.18 -32.88
N ASP A 340 -29.76 -35.03 -33.14
CA ASP A 340 -28.34 -34.78 -33.39
C ASP A 340 -28.03 -33.48 -34.13
N LYS A 341 -27.19 -32.66 -33.59
CA LYS A 341 -26.39 -31.70 -34.35
C LYS A 341 -24.93 -31.74 -33.94
N ALA A 342 -24.14 -31.91 -34.98
CA ALA A 342 -22.72 -32.03 -35.02
C ALA A 342 -21.94 -30.98 -34.24
N THR A 343 -20.85 -31.43 -33.69
CA THR A 343 -19.74 -30.66 -33.13
C THR A 343 -19.16 -29.69 -34.14
N GLU A 344 -19.38 -28.40 -33.92
CA GLU A 344 -18.63 -27.33 -34.58
C GLU A 344 -17.54 -26.85 -33.60
N GLU A 345 -16.29 -27.03 -34.00
CA GLU A 345 -15.11 -26.57 -33.27
C GLU A 345 -15.09 -25.04 -33.17
N VAL A 346 -15.13 -24.52 -31.99
CA VAL A 346 -14.90 -23.10 -31.69
C VAL A 346 -13.38 -22.84 -31.71
N PRO A 347 -12.87 -21.93 -32.55
CA PRO A 347 -11.44 -21.62 -32.57
C PRO A 347 -10.98 -20.95 -31.25
N LYS A 348 -9.92 -21.50 -30.69
CA LYS A 348 -9.23 -20.96 -29.50
C LYS A 348 -8.68 -19.58 -29.83
N PRO A 349 -8.86 -18.57 -28.92
CA PRO A 349 -8.24 -17.26 -29.08
C PRO A 349 -6.72 -17.40 -28.95
N LYS A 350 -5.99 -16.78 -29.88
CA LYS A 350 -4.54 -16.69 -29.89
C LYS A 350 -4.13 -15.77 -28.71
N THR A 351 -3.51 -16.37 -27.70
CA THR A 351 -2.90 -15.65 -26.59
C THR A 351 -1.66 -14.93 -27.11
N CYS A 352 -1.69 -13.61 -27.11
CA CYS A 352 -0.50 -12.80 -27.30
C CYS A 352 0.21 -12.71 -25.94
N LEU A 353 1.27 -13.49 -25.77
CA LEU A 353 2.18 -13.43 -24.64
C LEU A 353 3.16 -12.28 -24.89
N LEU A 354 2.95 -11.14 -24.25
CA LEU A 354 4.02 -10.18 -23.99
C LEU A 354 4.64 -10.56 -22.65
N TYR A 355 5.75 -11.25 -22.75
CA TYR A 355 6.61 -11.63 -21.64
C TYR A 355 7.52 -10.44 -21.32
N THR A 356 7.35 -9.80 -20.20
CA THR A 356 8.42 -9.10 -19.50
C THR A 356 8.80 -9.96 -18.30
N SER A 357 9.73 -10.89 -18.53
CA SER A 357 10.44 -11.59 -17.49
C SER A 357 11.36 -10.61 -16.78
N ASP A 358 11.27 -10.53 -15.44
CA ASP A 358 12.39 -10.70 -14.52
C ASP A 358 12.00 -10.22 -13.12
N ALA A 359 11.19 -11.00 -12.44
CA ALA A 359 11.19 -11.02 -10.98
C ALA A 359 10.40 -12.23 -10.50
N ALA A 360 11.04 -13.37 -10.43
CA ALA A 360 10.78 -14.44 -9.48
C ALA A 360 11.35 -15.75 -10.03
N ASP A 361 12.61 -16.00 -9.80
CA ASP A 361 13.09 -17.34 -9.49
C ASP A 361 14.53 -17.25 -8.96
N ASP A 362 14.68 -17.27 -7.66
CA ASP A 362 15.89 -17.70 -6.99
C ASP A 362 15.53 -18.36 -5.66
N SER A 363 14.88 -19.52 -5.78
CA SER A 363 14.96 -20.55 -4.78
C SER A 363 16.27 -21.31 -5.01
N TYR A 364 17.19 -21.23 -4.02
CA TYR A 364 18.39 -22.06 -3.81
C TYR A 364 19.62 -21.82 -4.68
N ARG A 365 20.54 -21.01 -4.18
CA ARG A 365 21.87 -21.53 -3.78
C ARG A 365 22.63 -20.55 -2.90
#